data_9ad837dccba156fd47d41a8e4cf0816f
#
_entry.id   9ad837dccba156fd47d41a8e4cf0816f
#
_cell.length_a   1.000
_cell.length_b   1.000
_cell.length_c   1.000
_cell.angle_alpha   90.00
_cell.angle_beta   90.00
_cell.angle_gamma   90.00
#
_symmetry.space_group_name_H-M   'P 1'
#
loop_
_entity.id
_entity.type
_entity.pdbx_description
1 polymer ?
#
loop_
_entity_poly.entity_id
_entity_poly.type
_entity_poly.pdbx_seq_one_letter_code
_entity_poly.pdbx_strand_id
1 'polypeptide(L)'
;MKRILSYTFIVMLFFAPAVQAQHHSGSEATDMANRFANNYDSLLNTYVMHKYVANTQRHRANINTDYAFDQIPDSVLSKRLHALHTVIPMTYNKEVRSYIRMYLNRMRGRLDVMLTLSEYYYPIFEEALARYNVPEELKHLTIVESAMNPQATSRVGAAGLWQFMYTTGKNYGLEVNSIIDERRDTYKATDAAAHYIHDLYGIFGDWQLAIAAYNCGPGNINKAIARSGGKHNFWQIYPYLPRETRGYIPAFIAATYIMNYYPEHGLHPKRVTIPLRTDTIMVERNMTFSAVSKYTGVEMSELRTLNPQYRADYIPGEGGSYPLCLPSNKMSTLIRWADTIFKVSEDSLNHKPVASSLTNDSSVGADEQVAPTPRPKKQHKAPESPRYHKVRRGETLTSIAARYGTTVSKLKKLNGLKSDKIRYGQSLKLR
;
A
#
# COMPACT_ATOMS: atom_id res chain seq x y z
N MET A 1 79.62 -32.02 -23.74
CA MET A 1 78.30 -32.04 -24.44
C MET A 1 77.21 -31.81 -23.43
N LYS A 2 76.66 -30.57 -23.31
CA LYS A 2 75.52 -30.20 -22.48
C LYS A 2 74.49 -29.64 -23.38
N ARG A 3 73.29 -30.34 -23.46
CA ARG A 3 72.11 -29.89 -24.22
C ARG A 3 71.37 -28.85 -23.38
N ILE A 4 71.18 -27.65 -23.95
CA ILE A 4 70.34 -26.61 -23.43
C ILE A 4 68.95 -26.80 -24.01
N LEU A 5 67.93 -27.09 -23.14
CA LEU A 5 66.51 -27.08 -23.49
C LEU A 5 66.02 -25.64 -23.35
N SER A 6 65.55 -25.11 -24.48
CA SER A 6 64.88 -23.82 -24.55
C SER A 6 63.38 -24.02 -24.27
N TYR A 7 62.85 -23.40 -23.19
CA TYR A 7 61.42 -23.35 -22.91
C TYR A 7 60.86 -22.05 -23.50
N THR A 8 60.05 -22.20 -24.52
CA THR A 8 59.27 -21.09 -25.09
C THR A 8 58.00 -20.91 -24.26
N PHE A 9 57.87 -19.80 -23.55
CA PHE A 9 56.65 -19.43 -22.85
C PHE A 9 55.69 -18.79 -23.84
N ILE A 10 54.57 -19.48 -24.13
CA ILE A 10 53.43 -18.91 -24.87
C ILE A 10 52.57 -18.19 -23.87
N VAL A 11 52.57 -16.86 -23.90
CA VAL A 11 51.60 -16.01 -23.19
C VAL A 11 50.29 -15.97 -23.99
N MET A 12 49.30 -16.75 -23.55
CA MET A 12 47.90 -16.59 -24.04
C MET A 12 47.26 -15.37 -23.36
N LEU A 13 47.14 -14.30 -24.14
CA LEU A 13 46.31 -13.15 -23.76
C LEU A 13 44.83 -13.55 -23.87
N PHE A 14 44.19 -13.78 -22.72
CA PHE A 14 42.74 -13.87 -22.64
C PHE A 14 42.15 -12.46 -22.76
N PHE A 15 41.70 -12.09 -23.93
CA PHE A 15 40.77 -10.98 -24.11
C PHE A 15 39.42 -11.42 -23.58
N ALA A 16 39.04 -10.96 -22.38
CA ALA A 16 37.67 -11.04 -21.90
C ALA A 16 36.79 -9.99 -22.62
N PRO A 17 35.64 -10.34 -23.14
CA PRO A 17 34.77 -9.36 -23.76
C PRO A 17 34.04 -8.52 -22.70
N ALA A 18 34.57 -7.31 -22.47
CA ALA A 18 34.00 -6.34 -21.54
C ALA A 18 32.85 -5.48 -22.11
N VAL A 19 32.21 -5.88 -23.20
CA VAL A 19 31.29 -5.00 -23.94
C VAL A 19 29.80 -5.39 -23.81
N GLN A 20 29.43 -6.49 -23.15
CA GLN A 20 28.03 -6.93 -23.11
C GLN A 20 27.25 -6.55 -21.85
N ALA A 21 27.87 -5.97 -20.83
CA ALA A 21 27.19 -5.65 -19.56
C ALA A 21 26.40 -4.31 -19.59
N GLN A 22 26.64 -3.41 -20.51
CA GLN A 22 26.02 -2.08 -20.51
C GLN A 22 24.66 -2.00 -21.21
N HIS A 23 24.34 -2.87 -22.16
CA HIS A 23 23.06 -2.82 -22.87
C HIS A 23 21.90 -3.52 -22.12
N HIS A 24 22.17 -4.47 -21.23
CA HIS A 24 21.13 -5.16 -20.44
C HIS A 24 20.58 -4.34 -19.27
N SER A 25 21.33 -3.42 -18.73
CA SER A 25 20.95 -2.73 -17.49
C SER A 25 19.89 -1.62 -17.70
N GLY A 26 19.86 -0.96 -18.85
CA GLY A 26 18.81 0.03 -19.17
C GLY A 26 17.46 -0.61 -19.43
N SER A 27 17.44 -1.80 -20.02
CA SER A 27 16.25 -2.63 -20.24
C SER A 27 15.68 -3.14 -18.90
N GLU A 28 16.54 -3.58 -17.97
CA GLU A 28 16.12 -4.07 -16.65
C GLU A 28 15.51 -2.96 -15.77
N ALA A 29 16.10 -1.77 -15.74
CA ALA A 29 15.57 -0.64 -14.99
C ALA A 29 14.19 -0.19 -15.50
N THR A 30 14.02 -0.17 -16.83
CA THR A 30 12.73 0.16 -17.46
C THR A 30 11.68 -0.92 -17.19
N ASP A 31 12.06 -2.21 -17.24
CA ASP A 31 11.16 -3.32 -16.92
C ASP A 31 10.72 -3.28 -15.44
N MET A 32 11.63 -2.99 -14.50
CA MET A 32 11.30 -2.81 -13.09
C MET A 32 10.35 -1.64 -12.88
N ALA A 33 10.59 -0.49 -13.50
CA ALA A 33 9.70 0.67 -13.43
C ALA A 33 8.31 0.36 -14.00
N ASN A 34 8.23 -0.36 -15.11
CA ASN A 34 6.96 -0.79 -15.70
C ASN A 34 6.20 -1.80 -14.82
N ARG A 35 6.89 -2.73 -14.17
CA ARG A 35 6.28 -3.68 -13.21
C ARG A 35 5.77 -2.94 -11.97
N PHE A 36 6.52 -1.97 -11.47
CA PHE A 36 6.09 -1.10 -10.40
C PHE A 36 4.78 -0.40 -10.77
N ALA A 37 4.70 0.23 -11.95
CA ALA A 37 3.49 0.87 -12.42
C ALA A 37 2.30 -0.11 -12.55
N ASN A 38 2.52 -1.35 -13.03
CA ASN A 38 1.46 -2.38 -13.10
C ASN A 38 0.91 -2.78 -11.73
N ASN A 39 1.78 -2.95 -10.73
CA ASN A 39 1.36 -3.25 -9.35
C ASN A 39 0.58 -2.07 -8.77
N TYR A 40 1.02 -0.87 -9.06
CA TYR A 40 0.39 0.38 -8.66
C TYR A 40 -1.01 0.53 -9.26
N ASP A 41 -1.20 0.17 -10.54
CA ASP A 41 -2.51 0.16 -11.19
C ASP A 41 -3.52 -0.73 -10.46
N SER A 42 -3.06 -1.88 -9.95
CA SER A 42 -3.90 -2.78 -9.16
C SER A 42 -4.33 -2.18 -7.82
N LEU A 43 -3.47 -1.41 -7.15
CA LEU A 43 -3.80 -0.72 -5.89
C LEU A 43 -4.77 0.44 -6.11
N LEU A 44 -4.69 1.13 -7.25
CA LEU A 44 -5.50 2.29 -7.57
C LEU A 44 -6.87 1.95 -8.15
N ASN A 45 -7.02 0.82 -8.87
CA ASN A 45 -8.30 0.41 -9.45
C ASN A 45 -9.37 0.09 -8.40
N THR A 46 -8.96 -0.17 -7.16
CA THR A 46 -9.87 -0.46 -6.03
C THR A 46 -10.34 0.81 -5.32
N TYR A 47 -9.71 1.96 -5.59
CA TYR A 47 -10.01 3.23 -4.92
C TYR A 47 -10.52 4.26 -5.92
N VAL A 48 -11.72 4.76 -5.68
CA VAL A 48 -12.32 5.82 -6.49
C VAL A 48 -11.67 7.16 -6.13
N MET A 49 -10.40 7.35 -6.48
CA MET A 49 -9.66 8.61 -6.30
C MET A 49 -10.38 9.80 -6.96
N HIS A 50 -11.16 9.53 -8.01
CA HIS A 50 -11.98 10.53 -8.70
C HIS A 50 -13.03 11.22 -7.81
N LYS A 51 -13.37 10.62 -6.67
CA LYS A 51 -14.38 11.18 -5.77
C LYS A 51 -13.88 12.35 -4.93
N TYR A 52 -12.57 12.46 -4.73
CA TYR A 52 -11.93 13.47 -3.87
C TYR A 52 -11.25 14.60 -4.64
N VAL A 53 -11.28 14.53 -5.95
CA VAL A 53 -10.74 15.56 -6.82
C VAL A 53 -11.89 16.12 -7.65
N ALA A 54 -12.21 17.40 -7.43
CA ALA A 54 -13.30 18.07 -8.13
C ALA A 54 -13.15 17.90 -9.65
N ASN A 55 -14.25 17.44 -10.29
CA ASN A 55 -14.36 17.39 -11.77
C ASN A 55 -13.35 16.48 -12.52
N THR A 56 -13.00 15.33 -11.97
CA THR A 56 -12.49 14.27 -12.82
C THR A 56 -13.67 13.65 -13.58
N GLN A 57 -14.19 14.38 -14.59
CA GLN A 57 -14.92 13.70 -15.65
C GLN A 57 -14.08 12.51 -16.09
N ARG A 58 -14.75 11.38 -16.39
CA ARG A 58 -14.19 10.18 -17.05
C ARG A 58 -13.56 10.57 -18.39
N HIS A 59 -12.53 11.36 -18.33
CA HIS A 59 -11.53 11.33 -19.34
C HIS A 59 -10.72 10.04 -19.03
N ARG A 60 -11.12 8.94 -19.71
CA ARG A 60 -10.10 8.28 -20.53
C ARG A 60 -9.60 9.38 -21.47
N ALA A 61 -8.99 10.40 -20.89
CA ALA A 61 -8.19 11.31 -21.64
C ALA A 61 -7.21 10.39 -22.33
N ASN A 62 -7.16 10.42 -23.63
CA ASN A 62 -5.96 10.22 -24.37
C ASN A 62 -4.88 10.83 -23.47
N ILE A 63 -4.21 9.98 -22.68
CA ILE A 63 -3.03 10.37 -21.93
C ILE A 63 -2.19 10.88 -23.07
N ASN A 64 -1.97 12.20 -23.11
CA ASN A 64 -1.11 12.76 -24.10
C ASN A 64 0.23 12.07 -23.89
N THR A 65 0.46 11.01 -24.66
CA THR A 65 1.66 10.19 -24.64
C THR A 65 2.87 10.98 -25.13
N ASP A 66 2.63 12.21 -25.58
CA ASP A 66 3.60 13.11 -26.19
C ASP A 66 4.31 14.02 -25.19
N TYR A 67 4.24 13.72 -23.87
CA TYR A 67 5.13 14.41 -22.96
C TYR A 67 6.58 14.03 -23.28
N ALA A 68 7.31 14.99 -23.83
CA ALA A 68 8.66 14.79 -24.37
C ALA A 68 9.73 14.62 -23.27
N PHE A 69 9.49 13.70 -22.33
CA PHE A 69 10.45 13.41 -21.24
C PHE A 69 11.85 13.12 -21.78
N ASP A 70 11.95 12.41 -22.89
CA ASP A 70 13.23 12.01 -23.48
C ASP A 70 14.07 13.18 -23.99
N GLN A 71 13.45 14.35 -24.18
CA GLN A 71 14.15 15.59 -24.51
C GLN A 71 14.80 16.28 -23.30
N ILE A 72 14.48 15.86 -22.07
CA ILE A 72 15.09 16.41 -20.86
C ILE A 72 16.48 15.80 -20.68
N PRO A 73 17.57 16.62 -20.74
CA PRO A 73 18.93 16.11 -20.58
C PRO A 73 19.15 15.53 -19.17
N ASP A 74 20.01 14.51 -19.07
CA ASP A 74 20.44 13.92 -17.79
C ASP A 74 21.04 14.96 -16.84
N SER A 75 21.78 15.93 -17.38
CA SER A 75 22.37 17.03 -16.61
C SER A 75 21.33 17.90 -15.90
N VAL A 76 20.15 18.11 -16.51
CA VAL A 76 19.06 18.88 -15.90
C VAL A 76 18.46 18.10 -14.72
N LEU A 77 18.15 16.81 -14.91
CA LEU A 77 17.60 15.96 -13.86
C LEU A 77 18.58 15.81 -12.70
N SER A 78 19.86 15.56 -13.00
CA SER A 78 20.92 15.46 -12.02
C SER A 78 21.09 16.76 -11.22
N LYS A 79 21.17 17.91 -11.90
CA LYS A 79 21.28 19.23 -11.26
C LYS A 79 20.09 19.49 -10.32
N ARG A 80 18.86 19.21 -10.76
CA ARG A 80 17.66 19.39 -9.96
C ARG A 80 17.67 18.52 -8.71
N LEU A 81 18.03 17.23 -8.82
CA LEU A 81 18.11 16.33 -7.67
C LEU A 81 19.19 16.78 -6.66
N HIS A 82 20.34 17.25 -7.15
CA HIS A 82 21.40 17.78 -6.26
C HIS A 82 21.02 19.12 -5.61
N ALA A 83 20.10 19.87 -6.20
CA ALA A 83 19.62 21.13 -5.65
C ALA A 83 18.53 20.95 -4.57
N LEU A 84 18.03 19.73 -4.36
CA LEU A 84 17.11 19.43 -3.26
C LEU A 84 17.87 19.44 -1.94
N HIS A 85 17.37 20.23 -0.98
CA HIS A 85 17.91 20.27 0.39
C HIS A 85 17.32 19.12 1.21
N THR A 86 17.82 17.90 0.98
CA THR A 86 17.37 16.68 1.66
C THR A 86 18.48 16.07 2.51
N VAL A 87 18.11 15.43 3.61
CA VAL A 87 19.05 14.66 4.45
C VAL A 87 19.48 13.38 3.72
N ILE A 88 18.54 12.78 2.98
CA ILE A 88 18.78 11.55 2.23
C ILE A 88 19.39 11.89 0.87
N PRO A 89 20.52 11.25 0.48
CA PRO A 89 21.14 11.52 -0.82
C PRO A 89 20.22 11.19 -2.00
N MET A 90 19.91 12.19 -2.84
CA MET A 90 19.09 12.04 -4.04
C MET A 90 19.98 11.73 -5.25
N THR A 91 20.59 10.54 -5.25
CA THR A 91 21.52 10.09 -6.29
C THR A 91 20.81 9.98 -7.65
N TYR A 92 21.38 10.64 -8.69
CA TYR A 92 20.93 10.46 -10.06
C TYR A 92 21.68 9.31 -10.75
N ASN A 93 20.94 8.42 -11.40
CA ASN A 93 21.43 7.36 -12.27
C ASN A 93 20.34 6.90 -13.24
N LYS A 94 20.65 5.92 -14.10
CA LYS A 94 19.70 5.39 -15.10
C LYS A 94 18.47 4.73 -14.47
N GLU A 95 18.59 4.13 -13.31
CA GLU A 95 17.50 3.54 -12.57
C GLU A 95 16.53 4.64 -12.16
N VAL A 96 17.01 5.70 -11.52
CA VAL A 96 16.20 6.86 -11.10
C VAL A 96 15.56 7.54 -12.33
N ARG A 97 16.31 7.74 -13.42
CA ARG A 97 15.76 8.28 -14.67
C ARG A 97 14.55 7.48 -15.17
N SER A 98 14.65 6.14 -15.14
CA SER A 98 13.57 5.26 -15.59
C SER A 98 12.30 5.41 -14.74
N TYR A 99 12.43 5.62 -13.44
CA TYR A 99 11.28 5.87 -12.55
C TYR A 99 10.70 7.29 -12.71
N ILE A 100 11.52 8.33 -12.89
CA ILE A 100 11.04 9.67 -13.21
C ILE A 100 10.22 9.63 -14.54
N ARG A 101 10.76 8.97 -15.57
CA ARG A 101 10.06 8.73 -16.83
C ARG A 101 8.73 8.00 -16.63
N MET A 102 8.72 6.94 -15.84
CA MET A 102 7.51 6.18 -15.53
C MET A 102 6.42 7.06 -14.89
N TYR A 103 6.78 7.87 -13.88
CA TYR A 103 5.83 8.80 -13.26
C TYR A 103 5.31 9.84 -14.26
N LEU A 104 6.20 10.52 -15.02
CA LEU A 104 5.83 11.61 -15.91
C LEU A 104 5.08 11.16 -17.18
N ASN A 105 5.34 9.96 -17.68
CA ASN A 105 4.65 9.45 -18.86
C ASN A 105 3.44 8.59 -18.44
N ARG A 106 3.69 7.45 -17.82
CA ARG A 106 2.66 6.45 -17.59
C ARG A 106 1.68 6.82 -16.47
N MET A 107 2.18 7.48 -15.41
CA MET A 107 1.36 7.82 -14.24
C MET A 107 0.92 9.30 -14.24
N ARG A 108 1.22 10.05 -15.29
CA ARG A 108 0.99 11.49 -15.36
C ARG A 108 -0.42 11.92 -14.94
N GLY A 109 -1.45 11.24 -15.46
CA GLY A 109 -2.85 11.56 -15.13
C GLY A 109 -3.26 11.31 -13.67
N ARG A 110 -2.39 10.67 -12.88
CA ARG A 110 -2.60 10.40 -11.44
C ARG A 110 -1.78 11.33 -10.56
N LEU A 111 -0.73 11.95 -11.10
CA LEU A 111 0.12 12.86 -10.35
C LEU A 111 -0.65 14.07 -9.85
N ASP A 112 -1.56 14.63 -10.64
CA ASP A 112 -2.42 15.75 -10.23
C ASP A 112 -3.21 15.40 -8.96
N VAL A 113 -3.68 14.15 -8.85
CA VAL A 113 -4.42 13.68 -7.67
C VAL A 113 -3.50 13.54 -6.46
N MET A 114 -2.30 12.98 -6.66
CA MET A 114 -1.31 12.83 -5.57
C MET A 114 -0.85 14.20 -5.06
N LEU A 115 -0.61 15.16 -5.97
CA LEU A 115 -0.29 16.54 -5.64
C LEU A 115 -1.43 17.19 -4.83
N THR A 116 -2.68 16.92 -5.22
CA THR A 116 -3.85 17.44 -4.52
C THR A 116 -3.99 16.83 -3.12
N LEU A 117 -3.80 15.51 -3.00
CA LEU A 117 -3.87 14.81 -1.71
C LEU A 117 -2.72 15.19 -0.76
N SER A 118 -1.55 15.55 -1.30
CA SER A 118 -0.42 15.98 -0.48
C SER A 118 -0.73 17.24 0.34
N GLU A 119 -1.58 18.14 -0.15
CA GLU A 119 -2.01 19.33 0.62
C GLU A 119 -2.71 18.95 1.94
N TYR A 120 -3.43 17.83 1.96
CA TYR A 120 -4.09 17.32 3.17
C TYR A 120 -3.18 16.45 4.04
N TYR A 121 -2.44 15.51 3.42
CA TYR A 121 -1.71 14.49 4.17
C TYR A 121 -0.33 14.95 4.66
N TYR A 122 0.39 15.76 3.90
CA TYR A 122 1.78 16.09 4.23
C TYR A 122 1.96 16.77 5.58
N PRO A 123 1.12 17.73 6.00
CA PRO A 123 1.25 18.33 7.35
C PRO A 123 1.17 17.27 8.47
N ILE A 124 0.31 16.23 8.29
CA ILE A 124 0.16 15.14 9.26
C ILE A 124 1.41 14.26 9.27
N PHE A 125 1.96 13.96 8.08
CA PHE A 125 3.15 13.13 7.97
C PHE A 125 4.39 13.84 8.53
N GLU A 126 4.59 15.09 8.19
CA GLU A 126 5.71 15.93 8.63
C GLU A 126 5.76 16.05 10.15
N GLU A 127 4.61 16.28 10.80
CA GLU A 127 4.52 16.33 12.26
C GLU A 127 4.96 15.01 12.90
N ALA A 128 4.48 13.87 12.41
CA ALA A 128 4.83 12.57 12.96
C ALA A 128 6.32 12.22 12.70
N LEU A 129 6.84 12.47 11.48
CA LEU A 129 8.23 12.25 11.15
C LEU A 129 9.17 13.07 12.03
N ALA A 130 8.81 14.35 12.30
CA ALA A 130 9.58 15.22 13.16
C ALA A 130 9.64 14.71 14.62
N ARG A 131 8.56 14.14 15.17
CA ARG A 131 8.54 13.56 16.52
C ARG A 131 9.58 12.45 16.72
N TYR A 132 9.89 11.70 15.66
CA TYR A 132 10.86 10.59 15.70
C TYR A 132 12.22 10.95 15.09
N ASN A 133 12.50 12.25 14.81
CA ASN A 133 13.72 12.71 14.12
C ASN A 133 13.97 11.97 12.79
N VAL A 134 12.92 11.71 12.04
CA VAL A 134 12.95 11.11 10.72
C VAL A 134 12.90 12.22 9.66
N PRO A 135 13.77 12.18 8.63
CA PRO A 135 13.80 13.18 7.57
C PRO A 135 12.44 13.38 6.91
N GLU A 136 12.05 14.63 6.71
CA GLU A 136 10.70 14.97 6.20
C GLU A 136 10.43 14.47 4.79
N GLU A 137 11.45 14.31 3.95
CA GLU A 137 11.30 13.78 2.60
C GLU A 137 10.76 12.35 2.58
N LEU A 138 10.83 11.61 3.71
CA LEU A 138 10.23 10.28 3.85
C LEU A 138 8.69 10.27 3.76
N LYS A 139 8.03 11.44 3.86
CA LYS A 139 6.61 11.59 3.49
C LYS A 139 6.29 11.07 2.08
N HIS A 140 7.25 11.16 1.15
CA HIS A 140 7.08 10.69 -0.22
C HIS A 140 7.03 9.16 -0.35
N LEU A 141 7.35 8.37 0.70
CA LEU A 141 7.16 6.92 0.70
C LEU A 141 5.68 6.55 0.53
N THR A 142 4.74 7.36 1.02
CA THR A 142 3.31 7.11 0.85
C THR A 142 2.86 7.14 -0.61
N ILE A 143 3.59 7.87 -1.47
CA ILE A 143 3.41 7.82 -2.91
C ILE A 143 3.83 6.44 -3.43
N VAL A 144 5.00 5.95 -3.01
CA VAL A 144 5.55 4.66 -3.44
C VAL A 144 4.69 3.50 -2.96
N GLU A 145 4.19 3.55 -1.72
CA GLU A 145 3.43 2.48 -1.10
C GLU A 145 1.97 2.39 -1.58
N SER A 146 1.28 3.50 -1.65
CA SER A 146 -0.18 3.48 -1.83
C SER A 146 -0.75 4.54 -2.78
N ALA A 147 0.07 5.40 -3.37
CA ALA A 147 -0.40 6.64 -4.03
C ALA A 147 -1.23 7.52 -3.09
N MET A 148 -0.88 7.55 -1.81
CA MET A 148 -1.64 8.23 -0.75
C MET A 148 -3.08 7.72 -0.60
N ASN A 149 -3.33 6.43 -0.89
CA ASN A 149 -4.63 5.79 -0.71
C ASN A 149 -4.73 5.11 0.66
N PRO A 150 -5.50 5.64 1.63
CA PRO A 150 -5.63 5.03 2.96
C PRO A 150 -6.38 3.69 2.93
N GLN A 151 -7.11 3.41 1.86
CA GLN A 151 -7.86 2.16 1.70
C GLN A 151 -7.10 1.08 0.92
N ALA A 152 -5.89 1.38 0.45
CA ALA A 152 -5.08 0.45 -0.31
C ALA A 152 -4.84 -0.86 0.45
N THR A 153 -4.96 -1.98 -0.26
CA THR A 153 -4.62 -3.32 0.26
C THR A 153 -3.90 -4.11 -0.82
N SER A 154 -2.68 -4.53 -0.51
CA SER A 154 -1.89 -5.34 -1.43
C SER A 154 -2.34 -6.80 -1.46
N ARG A 155 -1.89 -7.56 -2.47
CA ARG A 155 -2.17 -9.01 -2.59
C ARG A 155 -1.66 -9.83 -1.40
N VAL A 156 -0.63 -9.34 -0.71
CA VAL A 156 -0.04 -9.98 0.47
C VAL A 156 -0.62 -9.48 1.79
N GLY A 157 -1.62 -8.57 1.72
CA GLY A 157 -2.36 -8.10 2.89
C GLY A 157 -1.73 -6.90 3.60
N ALA A 158 -0.77 -6.20 2.97
CA ALA A 158 -0.35 -4.89 3.44
C ALA A 158 -1.47 -3.88 3.25
N ALA A 159 -1.67 -2.93 4.18
CA ALA A 159 -2.81 -2.02 4.16
C ALA A 159 -2.46 -0.59 4.56
N GLY A 160 -3.24 0.36 4.02
CA GLY A 160 -3.21 1.78 4.37
C GLY A 160 -2.18 2.60 3.60
N LEU A 161 -2.04 3.87 3.99
CA LEU A 161 -1.12 4.84 3.39
C LEU A 161 0.32 4.33 3.36
N TRP A 162 0.75 3.69 4.44
CA TRP A 162 2.10 3.20 4.70
C TRP A 162 2.28 1.70 4.42
N GLN A 163 1.25 1.03 3.90
CA GLN A 163 1.25 -0.39 3.53
C GLN A 163 1.81 -1.33 4.62
N PHE A 164 1.36 -1.13 5.86
CA PHE A 164 1.75 -2.03 6.94
C PHE A 164 1.29 -3.47 6.72
N MET A 165 2.21 -4.40 6.87
CA MET A 165 1.87 -5.81 7.07
C MET A 165 1.18 -5.99 8.43
N TYR A 166 0.28 -6.97 8.55
CA TYR A 166 -0.48 -7.23 9.77
C TYR A 166 0.42 -7.33 11.02
N THR A 167 1.43 -8.19 10.96
CA THR A 167 2.34 -8.43 12.11
C THR A 167 3.14 -7.18 12.46
N THR A 168 3.68 -6.48 11.45
CA THR A 168 4.46 -5.26 11.68
C THR A 168 3.58 -4.17 12.29
N GLY A 169 2.36 -3.96 11.77
CA GLY A 169 1.43 -2.99 12.34
C GLY A 169 1.11 -3.28 13.80
N LYS A 170 0.85 -4.53 14.15
CA LYS A 170 0.61 -4.93 15.55
C LYS A 170 1.82 -4.71 16.46
N ASN A 171 3.04 -4.94 15.97
CA ASN A 171 4.26 -4.70 16.75
C ASN A 171 4.46 -3.20 17.06
N TYR A 172 3.91 -2.31 16.22
CA TYR A 172 3.91 -0.87 16.41
C TYR A 172 2.57 -0.32 16.95
N GLY A 173 1.80 -1.16 17.64
CA GLY A 173 0.62 -0.76 18.41
C GLY A 173 -0.67 -0.57 17.62
N LEU A 174 -0.70 -0.92 16.32
CA LEU A 174 -1.91 -0.77 15.50
C LEU A 174 -2.90 -1.91 15.77
N GLU A 175 -4.13 -1.56 16.12
CA GLU A 175 -5.21 -2.50 16.29
C GLU A 175 -5.74 -2.96 14.93
N VAL A 176 -5.87 -4.28 14.76
CA VAL A 176 -6.47 -4.88 13.56
C VAL A 176 -7.37 -6.03 13.96
N ASN A 177 -8.67 -5.84 13.77
CA ASN A 177 -9.71 -6.83 14.04
C ASN A 177 -10.79 -6.85 12.93
N SER A 178 -11.94 -7.46 13.17
CA SER A 178 -13.03 -7.53 12.18
C SER A 178 -13.72 -6.20 11.90
N ILE A 179 -13.65 -5.23 12.83
CA ILE A 179 -14.33 -3.93 12.75
C ILE A 179 -13.35 -2.81 12.46
N ILE A 180 -12.15 -2.88 13.04
CA ILE A 180 -11.13 -1.84 13.00
C ILE A 180 -9.89 -2.35 12.29
N ASP A 181 -9.26 -1.49 11.47
CA ASP A 181 -7.96 -1.70 10.87
C ASP A 181 -7.17 -0.37 10.92
N GLU A 182 -6.46 -0.14 12.03
CA GLU A 182 -5.71 1.10 12.26
C GLU A 182 -4.50 1.29 11.34
N ARG A 183 -4.13 0.29 10.55
CA ARG A 183 -3.16 0.46 9.46
C ARG A 183 -3.67 1.44 8.39
N ARG A 184 -4.98 1.70 8.37
CA ARG A 184 -5.65 2.66 7.49
C ARG A 184 -5.87 4.02 8.17
N ASP A 185 -5.79 4.10 9.49
CA ASP A 185 -5.89 5.35 10.25
C ASP A 185 -4.75 6.29 9.86
N THR A 186 -5.08 7.49 9.43
CA THR A 186 -4.09 8.44 8.91
C THR A 186 -3.07 8.84 9.98
N TYR A 187 -3.51 9.07 11.20
CA TYR A 187 -2.64 9.54 12.29
C TYR A 187 -1.85 8.38 12.93
N LYS A 188 -2.56 7.32 13.35
CA LYS A 188 -1.94 6.18 14.03
C LYS A 188 -0.96 5.42 13.13
N ALA A 189 -1.34 5.18 11.86
CA ALA A 189 -0.45 4.50 10.93
C ALA A 189 0.77 5.37 10.58
N THR A 190 0.62 6.70 10.53
CA THR A 190 1.75 7.60 10.28
C THR A 190 2.72 7.63 11.47
N ASP A 191 2.20 7.70 12.69
CA ASP A 191 3.02 7.63 13.90
C ASP A 191 3.79 6.31 13.99
N ALA A 192 3.10 5.20 13.76
CA ALA A 192 3.71 3.86 13.72
C ALA A 192 4.78 3.73 12.62
N ALA A 193 4.56 4.34 11.44
CA ALA A 193 5.53 4.32 10.34
C ALA A 193 6.78 5.14 10.67
N ALA A 194 6.61 6.34 11.21
CA ALA A 194 7.72 7.17 11.65
C ALA A 194 8.58 6.46 12.71
N HIS A 195 7.94 5.82 13.70
CA HIS A 195 8.62 5.02 14.71
C HIS A 195 9.37 3.83 14.08
N TYR A 196 8.72 3.06 13.20
CA TYR A 196 9.37 1.92 12.53
C TYR A 196 10.57 2.33 11.68
N ILE A 197 10.45 3.43 10.93
CA ILE A 197 11.55 3.95 10.10
C ILE A 197 12.71 4.43 10.99
N HIS A 198 12.42 5.08 12.11
CA HIS A 198 13.43 5.45 13.12
C HIS A 198 14.20 4.22 13.62
N ASP A 199 13.50 3.16 14.00
CA ASP A 199 14.13 1.91 14.47
C ASP A 199 15.01 1.27 13.39
N LEU A 200 14.55 1.27 12.13
CA LEU A 200 15.33 0.76 11.01
C LEU A 200 16.60 1.58 10.79
N TYR A 201 16.53 2.90 10.95
CA TYR A 201 17.72 3.76 10.90
C TYR A 201 18.67 3.45 12.06
N GLY A 202 18.16 3.21 13.26
CA GLY A 202 18.96 2.76 14.41
C GLY A 202 19.73 1.46 14.15
N ILE A 203 19.17 0.56 13.32
CA ILE A 203 19.83 -0.71 12.93
C ILE A 203 20.95 -0.48 11.90
N PHE A 204 20.72 0.35 10.89
CA PHE A 204 21.59 0.44 9.72
C PHE A 204 22.50 1.68 9.68
N GLY A 205 22.16 2.76 10.38
CA GLY A 205 22.86 4.04 10.36
C GLY A 205 22.87 4.74 8.99
N ASP A 206 22.07 4.25 8.03
CA ASP A 206 21.95 4.77 6.67
C ASP A 206 20.48 4.80 6.26
N TRP A 207 20.00 5.97 5.82
CA TRP A 207 18.59 6.16 5.48
C TRP A 207 18.17 5.35 4.25
N GLN A 208 19.01 5.21 3.24
CA GLN A 208 18.65 4.41 2.06
C GLN A 208 18.56 2.92 2.41
N LEU A 209 19.39 2.43 3.33
CA LEU A 209 19.27 1.07 3.85
C LEU A 209 18.03 0.90 4.73
N ALA A 210 17.70 1.88 5.57
CA ALA A 210 16.46 1.89 6.37
C ALA A 210 15.22 1.85 5.49
N ILE A 211 15.15 2.69 4.45
CA ILE A 211 14.07 2.69 3.46
C ILE A 211 13.96 1.34 2.75
N ALA A 212 15.08 0.77 2.31
CA ALA A 212 15.09 -0.55 1.67
C ALA A 212 14.65 -1.66 2.64
N ALA A 213 15.02 -1.55 3.93
CA ALA A 213 14.59 -2.47 4.98
C ALA A 213 13.09 -2.34 5.30
N TYR A 214 12.53 -1.15 5.21
CA TYR A 214 11.08 -0.94 5.31
C TYR A 214 10.31 -1.80 4.30
N ASN A 215 10.79 -1.83 3.05
CA ASN A 215 10.18 -2.60 1.96
C ASN A 215 10.35 -4.12 2.11
N CYS A 216 11.57 -4.61 2.37
CA CYS A 216 11.84 -6.05 2.33
C CYS A 216 12.14 -6.70 3.69
N GLY A 217 12.15 -5.91 4.74
CA GLY A 217 12.53 -6.33 6.09
C GLY A 217 14.05 -6.32 6.33
N PRO A 218 14.49 -6.03 7.58
CA PRO A 218 15.91 -5.89 7.94
C PRO A 218 16.74 -7.16 7.67
N GLY A 219 16.13 -8.33 7.80
CA GLY A 219 16.81 -9.60 7.53
C GLY A 219 17.27 -9.77 6.08
N ASN A 220 16.55 -9.20 5.09
CA ASN A 220 16.96 -9.26 3.69
C ASN A 220 18.09 -8.26 3.38
N ILE A 221 18.11 -7.11 4.04
CA ILE A 221 19.22 -6.15 3.95
C ILE A 221 20.48 -6.77 4.53
N ASN A 222 20.44 -7.36 5.72
CA ASN A 222 21.58 -8.05 6.33
C ASN A 222 22.14 -9.17 5.43
N LYS A 223 21.28 -9.96 4.78
CA LYS A 223 21.71 -10.96 3.79
C LYS A 223 22.40 -10.33 2.58
N ALA A 224 21.91 -9.19 2.09
CA ALA A 224 22.52 -8.48 0.96
C ALA A 224 23.89 -7.90 1.35
N ILE A 225 24.02 -7.30 2.55
CA ILE A 225 25.27 -6.83 3.12
C ILE A 225 26.28 -7.99 3.20
N ALA A 226 25.92 -9.12 3.79
CA ALA A 226 26.80 -10.28 3.89
C ALA A 226 27.26 -10.79 2.52
N ARG A 227 26.34 -10.91 1.53
CA ARG A 227 26.65 -11.35 0.17
C ARG A 227 27.54 -10.38 -0.61
N SER A 228 27.51 -9.09 -0.29
CA SER A 228 28.34 -8.06 -0.92
C SER A 228 29.74 -7.96 -0.33
N GLY A 229 30.08 -8.79 0.66
CA GLY A 229 31.35 -8.70 1.39
C GLY A 229 31.36 -7.60 2.45
N GLY A 230 30.22 -7.32 3.08
CA GLY A 230 30.13 -6.35 4.19
C GLY A 230 29.93 -4.89 3.75
N LYS A 231 29.46 -4.62 2.55
CA LYS A 231 29.20 -3.25 2.07
C LYS A 231 27.94 -2.68 2.70
N HIS A 232 28.02 -1.44 3.21
CA HIS A 232 26.93 -0.73 3.92
C HIS A 232 26.41 0.48 3.13
N ASN A 233 26.25 0.36 1.81
CA ASN A 233 25.66 1.39 0.98
C ASN A 233 24.65 0.75 0.03
N PHE A 234 23.47 1.36 -0.13
CA PHE A 234 22.37 0.80 -0.94
C PHE A 234 22.83 0.44 -2.37
N TRP A 235 23.52 1.33 -3.06
CA TRP A 235 23.94 1.10 -4.44
C TRP A 235 25.01 0.02 -4.59
N GLN A 236 25.81 -0.19 -3.54
CA GLN A 236 26.81 -1.26 -3.52
C GLN A 236 26.18 -2.64 -3.24
N ILE A 237 25.11 -2.70 -2.43
CA ILE A 237 24.38 -3.94 -2.18
C ILE A 237 23.24 -4.20 -3.17
N TYR A 238 22.94 -3.25 -4.06
CA TYR A 238 21.87 -3.30 -5.04
C TYR A 238 21.77 -4.63 -5.81
N PRO A 239 22.87 -5.22 -6.37
CA PRO A 239 22.78 -6.49 -7.09
C PRO A 239 22.36 -7.69 -6.23
N TYR A 240 22.52 -7.59 -4.91
CA TYR A 240 22.25 -8.66 -3.94
C TYR A 240 20.87 -8.55 -3.30
N LEU A 241 20.16 -7.43 -3.53
CA LEU A 241 18.81 -7.20 -3.02
C LEU A 241 17.75 -8.03 -3.77
N PRO A 242 16.61 -8.33 -3.14
CA PRO A 242 15.43 -8.82 -3.85
C PRO A 242 15.09 -7.90 -5.02
N ARG A 243 14.66 -8.47 -6.15
CA ARG A 243 14.41 -7.71 -7.38
C ARG A 243 13.44 -6.53 -7.16
N GLU A 244 12.37 -6.75 -6.40
CA GLU A 244 11.38 -5.71 -6.09
C GLU A 244 11.99 -4.57 -5.29
N THR A 245 12.84 -4.87 -4.31
CA THR A 245 13.50 -3.89 -3.44
C THR A 245 14.53 -3.03 -4.18
N ARG A 246 15.14 -3.54 -5.25
CA ARG A 246 16.06 -2.75 -6.10
C ARG A 246 15.38 -1.50 -6.67
N GLY A 247 14.11 -1.60 -7.02
CA GLY A 247 13.33 -0.48 -7.55
C GLY A 247 12.85 0.52 -6.51
N TYR A 248 12.93 0.19 -5.22
CA TYR A 248 12.27 0.96 -4.18
C TYR A 248 12.93 2.33 -3.93
N ILE A 249 14.26 2.39 -3.79
CA ILE A 249 15.00 3.66 -3.67
C ILE A 249 14.90 4.50 -4.95
N PRO A 250 15.08 3.97 -6.17
CA PRO A 250 14.82 4.72 -7.39
C PRO A 250 13.40 5.29 -7.46
N ALA A 251 12.37 4.54 -7.03
CA ALA A 251 11.00 5.01 -6.98
C ALA A 251 10.81 6.16 -5.98
N PHE A 252 11.41 6.05 -4.79
CA PHE A 252 11.40 7.08 -3.76
C PHE A 252 12.06 8.37 -4.24
N ILE A 253 13.26 8.29 -4.80
CA ILE A 253 13.98 9.47 -5.35
C ILE A 253 13.17 10.12 -6.47
N ALA A 254 12.57 9.32 -7.35
CA ALA A 254 11.74 9.83 -8.43
C ALA A 254 10.45 10.49 -7.91
N ALA A 255 9.79 9.91 -6.89
CA ALA A 255 8.63 10.53 -6.25
C ALA A 255 9.00 11.87 -5.60
N THR A 256 10.11 11.91 -4.86
CA THR A 256 10.65 13.16 -4.28
C THR A 256 10.93 14.21 -5.36
N TYR A 257 11.55 13.81 -6.47
CA TYR A 257 11.79 14.71 -7.61
C TYR A 257 10.48 15.29 -8.16
N ILE A 258 9.49 14.44 -8.43
CA ILE A 258 8.20 14.88 -9.00
C ILE A 258 7.48 15.84 -8.05
N MET A 259 7.44 15.55 -6.76
CA MET A 259 6.74 16.37 -5.77
C MET A 259 7.39 17.74 -5.55
N ASN A 260 8.66 17.90 -5.93
CA ASN A 260 9.36 19.19 -5.85
C ASN A 260 9.40 19.96 -7.18
N TYR A 261 9.39 19.26 -8.32
CA TYR A 261 9.54 19.86 -9.63
C TYR A 261 8.31 19.66 -10.53
N TYR A 262 7.12 19.41 -9.96
CA TYR A 262 5.89 19.23 -10.73
C TYR A 262 5.54 20.43 -11.64
N PRO A 263 5.78 21.72 -11.26
CA PRO A 263 5.46 22.85 -12.11
C PRO A 263 6.27 22.84 -13.42
N GLU A 264 7.57 22.46 -13.34
CA GLU A 264 8.48 22.38 -14.50
C GLU A 264 8.07 21.29 -15.49
N HIS A 265 7.18 20.40 -15.05
CA HIS A 265 6.60 19.36 -15.90
C HIS A 265 5.16 19.66 -16.32
N GLY A 266 4.67 20.90 -16.07
CA GLY A 266 3.30 21.30 -16.38
C GLY A 266 2.24 20.47 -15.65
N LEU A 267 2.54 20.07 -14.41
CA LEU A 267 1.60 19.43 -13.51
C LEU A 267 1.07 20.48 -12.52
N HIS A 268 -0.20 20.36 -12.16
CA HIS A 268 -0.82 21.30 -11.24
C HIS A 268 -1.77 20.55 -10.30
N PRO A 269 -1.69 20.80 -8.97
CA PRO A 269 -2.67 20.25 -8.06
C PRO A 269 -4.06 20.78 -8.41
N LYS A 270 -5.07 19.93 -8.24
CA LYS A 270 -6.47 20.29 -8.39
C LYS A 270 -7.01 20.78 -7.03
N ARG A 271 -8.26 21.31 -7.05
CA ARG A 271 -8.89 21.71 -5.78
C ARG A 271 -9.14 20.49 -4.90
N VAL A 272 -8.66 20.53 -3.65
CA VAL A 272 -8.96 19.54 -2.62
C VAL A 272 -10.44 19.61 -2.26
N THR A 273 -11.12 18.46 -2.21
CA THR A 273 -12.51 18.36 -1.75
C THR A 273 -12.61 17.74 -0.34
N ILE A 274 -11.50 17.19 0.19
CA ILE A 274 -11.41 16.76 1.58
C ILE A 274 -11.33 18.03 2.44
N PRO A 275 -12.06 18.12 3.56
CA PRO A 275 -11.92 19.24 4.47
C PRO A 275 -10.49 19.35 4.99
N LEU A 276 -9.84 20.48 4.71
CA LEU A 276 -8.47 20.72 5.21
C LEU A 276 -8.42 20.98 6.72
N ARG A 277 -9.53 21.35 7.33
CA ARG A 277 -9.66 21.54 8.77
C ARG A 277 -10.58 20.49 9.35
N THR A 278 -10.01 19.57 10.08
CA THR A 278 -10.70 18.46 10.76
C THR A 278 -10.33 18.46 12.23
N ASP A 279 -11.29 18.05 13.08
CA ASP A 279 -11.08 17.77 14.48
C ASP A 279 -11.46 16.30 14.78
N THR A 280 -10.91 15.78 15.87
CA THR A 280 -11.16 14.41 16.32
C THR A 280 -11.73 14.43 17.74
N ILE A 281 -12.79 13.64 17.94
CA ILE A 281 -13.33 13.36 19.28
C ILE A 281 -13.19 11.87 19.56
N MET A 282 -12.91 11.53 20.83
CA MET A 282 -12.91 10.15 21.28
C MET A 282 -14.32 9.70 21.63
N VAL A 283 -14.73 8.55 21.11
CA VAL A 283 -16.08 7.97 21.23
C VAL A 283 -15.99 6.72 22.09
N GLU A 284 -16.76 6.67 23.21
CA GLU A 284 -16.78 5.59 24.20
C GLU A 284 -18.13 4.84 24.24
N ARG A 285 -19.02 5.16 23.34
CA ARG A 285 -20.30 4.49 23.12
C ARG A 285 -20.45 4.10 21.66
N ASN A 286 -21.22 3.07 21.36
CA ASN A 286 -21.46 2.67 19.97
C ASN A 286 -22.09 3.81 19.17
N MET A 287 -21.51 4.13 18.01
CA MET A 287 -21.94 5.24 17.17
C MET A 287 -21.93 4.84 15.69
N THR A 288 -23.06 4.99 15.00
CA THR A 288 -23.18 4.68 13.56
C THR A 288 -22.93 5.93 12.71
N PHE A 289 -22.25 5.76 11.58
CA PHE A 289 -22.01 6.85 10.62
C PHE A 289 -23.33 7.40 10.05
N SER A 290 -24.37 6.56 9.92
CA SER A 290 -25.69 6.99 9.48
C SER A 290 -26.34 7.98 10.45
N ALA A 291 -26.23 7.74 11.78
CA ALA A 291 -26.72 8.67 12.77
C ALA A 291 -25.90 9.97 12.79
N VAL A 292 -24.57 9.87 12.72
CA VAL A 292 -23.70 11.05 12.61
C VAL A 292 -24.05 11.87 11.38
N SER A 293 -24.15 11.26 10.21
CA SER A 293 -24.52 11.92 8.95
C SER A 293 -25.87 12.63 9.04
N LYS A 294 -26.87 11.95 9.60
CA LYS A 294 -28.24 12.50 9.75
C LYS A 294 -28.28 13.77 10.58
N TYR A 295 -27.56 13.82 11.70
CA TYR A 295 -27.66 14.95 12.64
C TYR A 295 -26.62 16.05 12.41
N THR A 296 -25.46 15.73 11.78
CA THR A 296 -24.43 16.72 11.47
C THR A 296 -24.49 17.26 10.05
N GLY A 297 -25.17 16.55 9.15
CA GLY A 297 -25.21 16.85 7.72
C GLY A 297 -23.86 16.56 7.02
N VAL A 298 -22.96 15.76 7.62
CA VAL A 298 -21.75 15.28 6.95
C VAL A 298 -22.09 14.08 6.07
N GLU A 299 -21.69 14.13 4.82
CA GLU A 299 -21.96 13.03 3.88
C GLU A 299 -21.29 11.71 4.32
N MET A 300 -21.98 10.58 4.13
CA MET A 300 -21.46 9.24 4.46
C MET A 300 -20.11 8.96 3.81
N SER A 301 -19.91 9.45 2.60
CA SER A 301 -18.65 9.32 1.87
C SER A 301 -17.52 10.10 2.51
N GLU A 302 -17.80 11.25 3.07
CA GLU A 302 -16.84 12.09 3.77
C GLU A 302 -16.45 11.46 5.12
N LEU A 303 -17.45 10.95 5.88
CA LEU A 303 -17.21 10.19 7.11
C LEU A 303 -16.27 9.00 6.89
N ARG A 304 -16.52 8.19 5.84
CA ARG A 304 -15.66 7.06 5.50
C ARG A 304 -14.26 7.48 5.06
N THR A 305 -14.12 8.65 4.46
CA THR A 305 -12.83 9.20 4.02
C THR A 305 -11.99 9.67 5.19
N LEU A 306 -12.62 10.37 6.12
CA LEU A 306 -11.95 10.89 7.31
C LEU A 306 -11.69 9.81 8.37
N ASN A 307 -12.39 8.67 8.27
CA ASN A 307 -12.31 7.57 9.23
C ASN A 307 -12.09 6.21 8.53
N PRO A 308 -11.02 6.05 7.74
CA PRO A 308 -10.80 4.88 6.89
C PRO A 308 -10.46 3.60 7.67
N GLN A 309 -10.16 3.72 8.96
CA GLN A 309 -9.85 2.60 9.87
C GLN A 309 -11.08 1.73 10.17
N TYR A 310 -12.29 2.25 10.05
CA TYR A 310 -13.50 1.48 10.31
C TYR A 310 -13.90 0.66 9.08
N ARG A 311 -13.98 -0.66 9.24
CA ARG A 311 -14.38 -1.60 8.18
C ARG A 311 -15.89 -1.62 7.93
N ALA A 312 -16.65 -1.17 8.92
CA ALA A 312 -18.09 -0.97 8.87
C ALA A 312 -18.41 0.49 9.20
N ASP A 313 -19.61 0.94 8.84
CA ASP A 313 -20.06 2.32 9.09
C ASP A 313 -20.46 2.53 10.56
N TYR A 314 -19.62 2.03 11.50
CA TYR A 314 -19.90 2.20 12.91
C TYR A 314 -18.61 2.16 13.76
N ILE A 315 -18.63 2.83 14.90
CA ILE A 315 -17.58 2.92 15.91
C ILE A 315 -17.99 2.06 17.10
N PRO A 316 -17.18 1.05 17.51
CA PRO A 316 -17.52 0.13 18.60
C PRO A 316 -17.10 0.70 19.97
N GLY A 317 -17.65 1.86 20.36
CA GLY A 317 -17.22 2.61 21.54
C GLY A 317 -17.42 1.89 22.88
N GLU A 318 -18.34 0.92 22.99
CA GLU A 318 -18.47 0.08 24.20
C GLU A 318 -17.23 -0.82 24.44
N GLY A 319 -16.44 -1.09 23.38
CA GLY A 319 -15.22 -1.90 23.48
C GLY A 319 -13.97 -1.10 23.83
N GLY A 320 -14.06 0.23 23.88
CA GLY A 320 -12.91 1.12 24.11
C GLY A 320 -13.19 2.56 23.69
N SER A 321 -12.15 3.40 23.68
CA SER A 321 -12.22 4.78 23.25
C SER A 321 -11.63 4.91 21.85
N TYR A 322 -12.45 5.27 20.85
CA TYR A 322 -12.08 5.27 19.44
C TYR A 322 -12.28 6.65 18.79
N PRO A 323 -11.37 7.07 17.89
CA PRO A 323 -11.43 8.39 17.29
C PRO A 323 -12.55 8.51 16.23
N LEU A 324 -13.29 9.61 16.25
CA LEU A 324 -14.14 10.07 15.15
C LEU A 324 -13.62 11.38 14.64
N CYS A 325 -13.14 11.40 13.42
CA CYS A 325 -12.68 12.60 12.71
C CYS A 325 -13.82 13.20 11.88
N LEU A 326 -14.03 14.50 12.03
CA LEU A 326 -15.05 15.29 11.32
C LEU A 326 -14.47 16.64 10.85
N PRO A 327 -15.12 17.32 9.87
CA PRO A 327 -14.83 18.73 9.60
C PRO A 327 -15.01 19.57 10.85
N SER A 328 -14.04 20.45 11.15
CA SER A 328 -14.04 21.25 12.40
C SER A 328 -15.32 22.05 12.61
N ASN A 329 -15.92 22.57 11.51
CA ASN A 329 -17.18 23.32 11.56
C ASN A 329 -18.42 22.46 11.91
N LYS A 330 -18.28 21.13 11.98
CA LYS A 330 -19.35 20.18 12.32
C LYS A 330 -19.26 19.67 13.76
N MET A 331 -18.14 19.90 14.43
CA MET A 331 -17.88 19.38 15.78
C MET A 331 -18.89 19.88 16.81
N SER A 332 -19.21 21.18 16.80
CA SER A 332 -20.21 21.76 17.70
C SER A 332 -21.61 21.16 17.48
N THR A 333 -21.96 20.83 16.23
CA THR A 333 -23.23 20.17 15.91
C THR A 333 -23.24 18.72 16.42
N LEU A 334 -22.12 17.99 16.25
CA LEU A 334 -22.00 16.63 16.79
C LEU A 334 -22.19 16.62 18.30
N ILE A 335 -21.49 17.51 19.03
CA ILE A 335 -21.59 17.61 20.51
C ILE A 335 -23.02 17.92 20.93
N ARG A 336 -23.70 18.85 20.27
CA ARG A 336 -25.08 19.22 20.56
C ARG A 336 -26.06 18.03 20.44
N TRP A 337 -25.85 17.16 19.47
CA TRP A 337 -26.75 16.03 19.17
C TRP A 337 -26.21 14.68 19.68
N ALA A 338 -25.12 14.68 20.47
CA ALA A 338 -24.41 13.47 20.88
C ALA A 338 -25.33 12.41 21.50
N ASP A 339 -26.16 12.76 22.49
CA ASP A 339 -27.07 11.80 23.15
C ASP A 339 -28.11 11.22 22.19
N THR A 340 -28.63 12.05 21.27
CA THR A 340 -29.58 11.60 20.25
C THR A 340 -28.90 10.65 19.25
N ILE A 341 -27.68 10.99 18.84
CA ILE A 341 -26.88 10.16 17.92
C ILE A 341 -26.58 8.80 18.57
N PHE A 342 -26.19 8.77 19.83
CA PHE A 342 -25.97 7.52 20.56
C PHE A 342 -27.23 6.68 20.65
N LYS A 343 -28.36 7.26 21.07
CA LYS A 343 -29.65 6.56 21.16
C LYS A 343 -30.07 5.96 19.81
N VAL A 344 -30.03 6.74 18.73
CA VAL A 344 -30.39 6.27 17.38
C VAL A 344 -29.42 5.20 16.89
N SER A 345 -28.12 5.27 17.27
CA SER A 345 -27.13 4.27 16.92
C SER A 345 -27.41 2.95 17.63
N GLU A 346 -27.70 2.96 18.92
CA GLU A 346 -28.05 1.78 19.73
C GLU A 346 -29.32 1.11 19.17
N ASP A 347 -30.37 1.88 18.91
CA ASP A 347 -31.61 1.39 18.30
C ASP A 347 -31.35 0.72 16.94
N SER A 348 -30.49 1.32 16.12
CA SER A 348 -30.12 0.83 14.79
C SER A 348 -29.32 -0.48 14.86
N LEU A 349 -28.44 -0.63 15.83
CA LEU A 349 -27.60 -1.82 16.01
C LEU A 349 -28.40 -2.98 16.60
N ASN A 350 -29.33 -2.70 17.53
CA ASN A 350 -30.19 -3.71 18.16
C ASN A 350 -31.26 -4.29 17.22
N HIS A 351 -31.68 -3.52 16.20
CA HIS A 351 -32.74 -3.93 15.24
C HIS A 351 -32.21 -4.53 13.93
N LYS A 352 -30.90 -4.60 13.71
CA LYS A 352 -30.32 -5.32 12.56
C LYS A 352 -30.10 -6.78 12.93
N PRO A 353 -30.75 -7.76 12.25
CA PRO A 353 -30.24 -9.12 12.26
C PRO A 353 -28.81 -9.07 11.70
N VAL A 354 -27.87 -9.74 12.40
CA VAL A 354 -26.47 -9.86 11.96
C VAL A 354 -26.46 -10.59 10.61
N ALA A 355 -26.69 -9.84 9.53
CA ALA A 355 -26.50 -10.29 8.17
C ALA A 355 -25.13 -9.81 7.71
N SER A 356 -24.22 -10.75 7.61
CA SER A 356 -22.91 -10.60 6.98
C SER A 356 -23.05 -10.03 5.56
N SER A 357 -22.95 -8.72 5.40
CA SER A 357 -22.86 -8.09 4.07
C SER A 357 -21.41 -7.94 3.66
N LEU A 358 -20.80 -9.05 3.26
CA LEU A 358 -19.69 -9.04 2.32
C LEU A 358 -20.31 -9.31 0.94
N THR A 359 -20.85 -8.29 0.29
CA THR A 359 -21.20 -8.36 -1.13
C THR A 359 -20.18 -7.54 -1.91
N ASN A 360 -19.38 -8.24 -2.69
CA ASN A 360 -18.69 -7.70 -3.83
C ASN A 360 -19.71 -7.04 -4.77
N ASP A 361 -19.57 -5.73 -4.96
CA ASP A 361 -20.29 -5.04 -6.01
C ASP A 361 -19.45 -5.07 -7.29
N SER A 362 -19.88 -5.91 -8.21
CA SER A 362 -19.47 -5.84 -9.61
C SER A 362 -20.60 -6.41 -10.46
N SER A 363 -21.52 -5.53 -10.91
CA SER A 363 -22.22 -5.71 -12.18
C SER A 363 -22.84 -4.40 -12.66
N VAL A 364 -22.48 -4.07 -13.87
CA VAL A 364 -23.08 -3.03 -14.71
C VAL A 364 -24.26 -3.64 -15.47
N GLY A 365 -25.41 -2.94 -15.44
CA GLY A 365 -26.25 -2.70 -16.61
C GLY A 365 -27.27 -3.72 -17.04
N ALA A 366 -28.47 -3.27 -17.07
CA ALA A 366 -29.50 -3.26 -18.10
C ALA A 366 -30.88 -3.79 -17.65
N ASP A 367 -31.87 -2.94 -17.97
CA ASP A 367 -33.29 -3.08 -17.80
C ASP A 367 -33.88 -4.41 -18.26
N GLU A 368 -34.89 -4.92 -17.51
CA GLU A 368 -36.20 -5.26 -18.07
C GLU A 368 -37.21 -5.64 -16.98
N GLN A 369 -38.42 -5.11 -17.11
CA GLN A 369 -39.61 -5.33 -16.25
C GLN A 369 -40.20 -6.70 -16.54
N VAL A 370 -40.59 -7.49 -15.53
CA VAL A 370 -41.77 -8.41 -15.58
C VAL A 370 -42.27 -8.72 -14.18
N ALA A 371 -43.60 -8.82 -14.08
CA ALA A 371 -44.47 -8.90 -12.92
C ALA A 371 -44.41 -10.22 -12.11
N PRO A 372 -45.05 -10.31 -10.94
CA PRO A 372 -44.82 -11.35 -9.92
C PRO A 372 -45.70 -12.61 -10.11
N THR A 373 -45.13 -13.76 -9.84
CA THR A 373 -45.86 -15.01 -9.62
C THR A 373 -45.25 -15.85 -8.48
N PRO A 374 -45.96 -16.85 -7.92
CA PRO A 374 -46.03 -17.09 -6.48
C PRO A 374 -45.07 -18.14 -5.92
N ARG A 375 -44.84 -18.09 -4.59
CA ARG A 375 -44.03 -19.00 -3.79
C ARG A 375 -44.31 -20.49 -4.05
N PRO A 376 -43.29 -21.32 -4.16
CA PRO A 376 -43.37 -22.75 -3.86
C PRO A 376 -42.75 -23.15 -2.51
N LYS A 377 -43.35 -24.19 -1.96
CA LYS A 377 -43.17 -24.79 -0.66
C LYS A 377 -41.76 -25.35 -0.40
N LYS A 378 -41.38 -25.40 0.90
CA LYS A 378 -40.18 -26.06 1.42
C LYS A 378 -39.97 -27.45 0.84
N GLN A 379 -38.84 -27.66 0.18
CA GLN A 379 -38.34 -28.98 -0.18
C GLN A 379 -37.17 -29.34 0.74
N HIS A 380 -37.18 -30.57 1.23
CA HIS A 380 -36.13 -31.20 2.02
C HIS A 380 -34.80 -31.21 1.25
N LYS A 381 -33.73 -30.69 1.88
CA LYS A 381 -32.35 -30.77 1.34
C LYS A 381 -31.87 -32.22 1.30
N ALA A 382 -31.53 -32.69 0.13
CA ALA A 382 -30.74 -33.90 -0.06
C ALA A 382 -29.31 -33.69 0.52
N PRO A 383 -28.60 -34.75 1.00
CA PRO A 383 -27.27 -34.63 1.56
C PRO A 383 -26.27 -34.12 0.51
N GLU A 384 -25.67 -32.95 0.79
CA GLU A 384 -24.63 -32.36 -0.07
C GLU A 384 -23.42 -33.30 -0.14
N SER A 385 -22.92 -33.57 -1.34
CA SER A 385 -21.69 -34.32 -1.59
C SER A 385 -20.48 -33.66 -0.91
N PRO A 386 -19.53 -34.43 -0.40
CA PRO A 386 -18.37 -33.87 0.31
C PRO A 386 -17.53 -32.98 -0.62
N ARG A 387 -17.22 -31.76 -0.17
CA ARG A 387 -16.32 -30.84 -0.89
C ARG A 387 -14.87 -31.16 -0.51
N TYR A 388 -14.00 -31.25 -1.53
CA TYR A 388 -12.56 -31.51 -1.36
C TYR A 388 -11.75 -30.31 -1.85
N HIS A 389 -10.59 -30.07 -1.19
CA HIS A 389 -9.57 -29.10 -1.63
C HIS A 389 -8.25 -29.84 -1.91
N LYS A 390 -7.68 -29.60 -3.09
CA LYS A 390 -6.35 -30.13 -3.44
C LYS A 390 -5.28 -29.11 -3.02
N VAL A 391 -4.41 -29.50 -2.09
CA VAL A 391 -3.37 -28.62 -1.52
C VAL A 391 -2.44 -28.12 -2.62
N ARG A 392 -2.26 -26.79 -2.70
CA ARG A 392 -1.38 -26.11 -3.63
C ARG A 392 -0.01 -25.86 -3.00
N ARG A 393 0.99 -25.55 -3.83
CA ARG A 393 2.34 -25.24 -3.35
C ARG A 393 2.33 -24.01 -2.44
N GLY A 394 2.87 -24.14 -1.23
CA GLY A 394 2.92 -23.06 -0.22
C GLY A 394 1.67 -22.91 0.67
N GLU A 395 0.62 -23.73 0.48
CA GLU A 395 -0.54 -23.71 1.37
C GLU A 395 -0.27 -24.46 2.68
N THR A 396 -0.86 -23.96 3.77
CA THR A 396 -0.86 -24.56 5.11
C THR A 396 -2.28 -24.92 5.52
N LEU A 397 -2.44 -25.81 6.52
CA LEU A 397 -3.77 -26.08 7.09
C LEU A 397 -4.45 -24.82 7.61
N THR A 398 -3.68 -23.87 8.14
CA THR A 398 -4.20 -22.57 8.64
C THR A 398 -4.76 -21.73 7.48
N SER A 399 -4.02 -21.61 6.36
CA SER A 399 -4.49 -20.85 5.20
C SER A 399 -5.70 -21.48 4.53
N ILE A 400 -5.76 -22.82 4.49
CA ILE A 400 -6.90 -23.57 3.95
C ILE A 400 -8.11 -23.43 4.86
N ALA A 401 -7.93 -23.56 6.19
CA ALA A 401 -9.00 -23.38 7.16
C ALA A 401 -9.63 -21.99 7.07
N ALA A 402 -8.81 -20.93 7.00
CA ALA A 402 -9.27 -19.54 6.84
C ALA A 402 -10.06 -19.36 5.54
N ARG A 403 -9.55 -19.89 4.41
CA ARG A 403 -10.21 -19.81 3.08
C ARG A 403 -11.61 -20.42 3.06
N TYR A 404 -11.81 -21.51 3.78
CA TYR A 404 -13.09 -22.26 3.77
C TYR A 404 -13.94 -22.06 5.01
N GLY A 405 -13.64 -21.04 5.84
CA GLY A 405 -14.43 -20.71 7.03
C GLY A 405 -14.52 -21.84 8.05
N THR A 406 -13.42 -22.59 8.21
CA THR A 406 -13.33 -23.72 9.15
C THR A 406 -12.10 -23.57 10.06
N THR A 407 -11.90 -24.52 10.98
CA THR A 407 -10.74 -24.50 11.88
C THR A 407 -9.73 -25.60 11.51
N VAL A 408 -8.45 -25.38 11.82
CA VAL A 408 -7.38 -26.37 11.63
C VAL A 408 -7.72 -27.68 12.33
N SER A 409 -8.26 -27.61 13.54
CA SER A 409 -8.70 -28.77 14.33
C SER A 409 -9.78 -29.58 13.61
N LYS A 410 -10.78 -28.91 13.02
CA LYS A 410 -11.86 -29.56 12.24
C LYS A 410 -11.33 -30.19 10.97
N LEU A 411 -10.43 -29.53 10.23
CA LEU A 411 -9.78 -30.10 9.05
C LEU A 411 -8.95 -31.34 9.40
N LYS A 412 -8.18 -31.29 10.50
CA LYS A 412 -7.40 -32.44 10.96
C LYS A 412 -8.32 -33.63 11.29
N LYS A 413 -9.39 -33.40 12.04
CA LYS A 413 -10.36 -34.45 12.42
C LYS A 413 -11.03 -35.07 11.19
N LEU A 414 -11.46 -34.25 10.22
CA LEU A 414 -12.11 -34.72 8.98
C LEU A 414 -11.20 -35.53 8.06
N ASN A 415 -9.88 -35.32 8.17
CA ASN A 415 -8.88 -35.93 7.30
C ASN A 415 -7.95 -36.92 8.03
N GLY A 416 -8.19 -37.22 9.30
CA GLY A 416 -7.36 -38.14 10.09
C GLY A 416 -5.91 -37.68 10.29
N LEU A 417 -5.65 -36.36 10.27
CA LEU A 417 -4.30 -35.83 10.34
C LEU A 417 -3.84 -35.71 11.81
N LYS A 418 -2.72 -36.35 12.13
CA LYS A 418 -2.10 -36.30 13.48
C LYS A 418 -1.21 -35.08 13.67
N SER A 419 -0.75 -34.41 12.59
CA SER A 419 0.09 -33.20 12.62
C SER A 419 -0.41 -32.17 11.62
N ASP A 420 0.18 -30.96 11.65
CA ASP A 420 -0.17 -29.87 10.72
C ASP A 420 0.54 -29.98 9.36
N LYS A 421 1.36 -31.03 9.16
CA LYS A 421 2.08 -31.25 7.91
C LYS A 421 1.14 -31.80 6.84
N ILE A 422 1.03 -31.08 5.73
CA ILE A 422 0.31 -31.48 4.52
C ILE A 422 1.25 -31.46 3.32
N ARG A 423 0.93 -32.25 2.27
CA ARG A 423 1.77 -32.35 1.08
C ARG A 423 1.11 -31.67 -0.12
N TYR A 424 1.92 -31.08 -0.99
CA TYR A 424 1.44 -30.60 -2.29
C TYR A 424 0.66 -31.69 -3.04
N GLY A 425 -0.48 -31.34 -3.57
CA GLY A 425 -1.36 -32.29 -4.28
C GLY A 425 -2.25 -33.16 -3.39
N GLN A 426 -2.10 -33.12 -2.05
CA GLN A 426 -2.95 -33.85 -1.12
C GLN A 426 -4.39 -33.32 -1.20
N SER A 427 -5.37 -34.25 -1.23
CA SER A 427 -6.79 -33.91 -1.22
C SER A 427 -7.29 -33.86 0.21
N LEU A 428 -7.83 -32.73 0.66
CA LEU A 428 -8.39 -32.53 1.97
C LEU A 428 -9.91 -32.42 1.91
N LYS A 429 -10.61 -33.22 2.70
CA LYS A 429 -12.06 -33.13 2.87
C LYS A 429 -12.37 -31.88 3.72
N LEU A 430 -13.31 -31.06 3.25
CA LEU A 430 -13.67 -29.79 3.88
C LEU A 430 -14.96 -29.89 4.71
N ARG A 431 -15.83 -30.88 4.37
CA ARG A 431 -17.09 -31.19 5.06
C ARG A 431 -17.30 -32.69 5.14
#